data_d2351acedd552fd031a7555bced64e82
#
_entry.id   d2351acedd552fd031a7555bced64e82
#
_cell.length_a   1.000
_cell.length_b   1.000
_cell.length_c   1.000
_cell.angle_alpha   90.00
_cell.angle_beta   90.00
_cell.angle_gamma   90.00
#
_symmetry.space_group_name_H-M   'P 1'
#
loop_
_entity.id
_entity.type
_entity.pdbx_description
1 polymer ?
#
loop_
_entity_poly.entity_id
_entity_poly.type
_entity_poly.pdbx_seq_one_letter_code
_entity_poly.pdbx_strand_id
1 'polypeptide(L)'
;CGVLAALKKQNIKVQAYKCGPDYIDPMFHRTVLGIDTGNLDTFFADADAIGRILARDTKDAELIVMEGVMGYYDGVGGTTTMASSYELSKVTKTPVVLIVDAKGASVTLAAIIRGIMEYKKDSRIVGVILNRVSPMFYSRIKHVIETECGIPVLGYLPEDASFAVPSRHLGLLQPDEMQKQRDWVETVAEAARKTIDIDGILEIAAQAEMLQIQKAT
;
A
#
# COMPACT_ATOMS: atom_id res chain seq x y z
N CYS A 1 1.53 -1.54 6.93
CA CYS A 1 2.28 -2.44 7.86
C CYS A 1 1.88 -3.92 7.69
N GLY A 2 0.58 -4.32 7.79
CA GLY A 2 0.14 -5.73 7.77
C GLY A 2 0.57 -6.50 6.53
N VAL A 3 0.38 -5.94 5.34
CA VAL A 3 0.82 -6.55 4.07
C VAL A 3 2.35 -6.70 4.02
N LEU A 4 3.10 -5.66 4.39
CA LEU A 4 4.57 -5.72 4.43
C LEU A 4 5.08 -6.81 5.39
N ALA A 5 4.46 -6.90 6.56
CA ALA A 5 4.83 -7.92 7.55
C ALA A 5 4.46 -9.34 7.06
N ALA A 6 3.33 -9.50 6.37
CA ALA A 6 2.91 -10.78 5.78
C ALA A 6 3.87 -11.22 4.67
N LEU A 7 4.27 -10.32 3.78
CA LEU A 7 5.27 -10.59 2.73
C LEU A 7 6.62 -11.00 3.33
N LYS A 8 7.09 -10.29 4.34
CA LYS A 8 8.34 -10.64 5.05
C LYS A 8 8.28 -12.03 5.67
N LYS A 9 7.13 -12.44 6.24
CA LYS A 9 6.94 -13.77 6.80
C LYS A 9 6.98 -14.89 5.74
N GLN A 10 6.73 -14.56 4.48
CA GLN A 10 6.95 -15.46 3.34
C GLN A 10 8.39 -15.46 2.81
N ASN A 11 9.32 -14.77 3.52
CA ASN A 11 10.72 -14.58 3.14
C ASN A 11 10.93 -13.84 1.82
N ILE A 12 9.97 -13.04 1.38
CA ILE A 12 10.09 -12.19 0.19
C ILE A 12 10.95 -10.98 0.53
N LYS A 13 11.97 -10.72 -0.26
CA LYS A 13 12.83 -9.54 -0.11
C LYS A 13 12.12 -8.32 -0.66
N VAL A 14 11.53 -7.54 0.25
CA VAL A 14 10.76 -6.35 -0.09
C VAL A 14 11.62 -5.11 0.07
N GLN A 15 11.64 -4.26 -0.97
CA GLN A 15 12.02 -2.85 -0.86
C GLN A 15 10.74 -2.03 -0.77
N ALA A 16 10.58 -1.26 0.30
CA ALA A 16 9.39 -0.44 0.50
C ALA A 16 9.69 1.05 0.24
N TYR A 17 8.65 1.76 -0.19
CA TYR A 17 8.70 3.22 -0.33
C TYR A 17 7.41 3.84 0.21
N LYS A 18 7.54 5.01 0.80
CA LYS A 18 6.41 5.88 1.13
C LYS A 18 6.28 6.95 0.04
N CYS A 19 5.05 7.19 -0.43
CA CYS A 19 4.76 8.35 -1.25
C CYS A 19 4.92 9.64 -0.44
N GLY A 20 5.58 10.62 -1.02
CA GLY A 20 5.80 11.92 -0.39
C GLY A 20 6.89 11.93 0.67
N PRO A 21 7.10 13.09 1.34
CA PRO A 21 8.21 13.31 2.26
C PRO A 21 7.89 12.83 3.69
N ASP A 22 7.31 11.65 3.83
CA ASP A 22 7.03 11.05 5.14
C ASP A 22 8.32 10.57 5.79
N TYR A 23 8.48 10.87 7.07
CA TYR A 23 9.63 10.50 7.86
C TYR A 23 9.33 9.39 8.87
N ILE A 24 8.10 9.33 9.38
CA ILE A 24 7.70 8.46 10.47
C ILE A 24 7.53 7.01 10.00
N ASP A 25 6.77 6.80 8.92
CA ASP A 25 6.48 5.46 8.43
C ASP A 25 7.74 4.73 7.92
N PRO A 26 8.64 5.36 7.14
CA PRO A 26 9.92 4.73 6.77
C PRO A 26 10.79 4.35 7.97
N MET A 27 10.84 5.20 9.00
CA MET A 27 11.58 4.88 10.22
C MET A 27 10.96 3.68 10.95
N PHE A 28 9.63 3.63 11.08
CA PHE A 28 8.92 2.52 11.69
C PHE A 28 9.16 1.21 10.93
N HIS A 29 9.05 1.24 9.61
CA HIS A 29 9.29 0.05 8.78
C HIS A 29 10.72 -0.49 8.96
N ARG A 30 11.73 0.38 8.99
CA ARG A 30 13.12 -0.05 9.22
C ARG A 30 13.33 -0.60 10.62
N THR A 31 12.84 0.10 11.66
CA THR A 31 13.16 -0.25 13.05
C THR A 31 12.31 -1.40 13.60
N VAL A 32 11.03 -1.44 13.24
CA VAL A 32 10.08 -2.42 13.79
C VAL A 32 9.88 -3.60 12.87
N LEU A 33 9.63 -3.35 11.57
CA LEU A 33 9.48 -4.41 10.58
C LEU A 33 10.83 -4.97 10.09
N GLY A 34 11.91 -4.21 10.18
CA GLY A 34 13.20 -4.55 9.57
C GLY A 34 13.10 -4.69 8.06
N ILE A 35 12.32 -3.79 7.43
CA ILE A 35 12.15 -3.67 5.98
C ILE A 35 12.75 -2.35 5.56
N ASP A 36 13.68 -2.39 4.61
CA ASP A 36 14.27 -1.18 4.08
C ASP A 36 13.21 -0.33 3.37
N THR A 37 13.13 0.95 3.74
CA THR A 37 12.06 1.83 3.28
C THR A 37 12.61 3.22 2.99
N GLY A 38 12.39 3.67 1.78
CA GLY A 38 12.71 5.02 1.32
C GLY A 38 11.47 5.87 1.09
N ASN A 39 11.67 7.03 0.46
CA ASN A 39 10.61 7.91 -0.01
C ASN A 39 10.71 8.09 -1.51
N LEU A 40 9.56 8.17 -2.17
CA LEU A 40 9.44 8.59 -3.57
C LEU A 40 8.45 9.75 -3.64
N ASP A 41 8.87 10.86 -4.24
CA ASP A 41 8.05 12.05 -4.28
C ASP A 41 8.22 12.75 -5.64
N THR A 42 7.13 12.81 -6.41
CA THR A 42 7.11 13.45 -7.73
C THR A 42 7.10 14.98 -7.66
N PHE A 43 6.95 15.56 -6.47
CA PHE A 43 7.13 16.99 -6.27
C PHE A 43 8.60 17.39 -6.29
N PHE A 44 9.49 16.59 -5.71
CA PHE A 44 10.91 16.88 -5.59
C PHE A 44 11.79 16.18 -6.65
N ALA A 45 11.27 15.10 -7.27
CA ALA A 45 12.03 14.27 -8.20
C ALA A 45 11.23 14.05 -9.49
N ASP A 46 11.87 14.26 -10.62
CA ASP A 46 11.32 13.91 -11.91
C ASP A 46 11.32 12.38 -12.16
N ALA A 47 10.70 11.95 -13.24
CA ALA A 47 10.57 10.52 -13.58
C ALA A 47 11.94 9.83 -13.69
N ASP A 48 12.95 10.51 -14.23
CA ASP A 48 14.29 9.94 -14.39
C ASP A 48 15.01 9.80 -13.04
N ALA A 49 14.85 10.77 -12.14
CA ALA A 49 15.40 10.70 -10.79
C ALA A 49 14.75 9.56 -10.00
N ILE A 50 13.42 9.41 -10.07
CA ILE A 50 12.69 8.30 -9.45
C ILE A 50 13.16 6.97 -10.02
N GLY A 51 13.31 6.86 -11.34
CA GLY A 51 13.85 5.67 -12.00
C GLY A 51 15.26 5.31 -11.50
N ARG A 52 16.15 6.29 -11.33
CA ARG A 52 17.50 6.07 -10.79
C ARG A 52 17.49 5.62 -9.32
N ILE A 53 16.60 6.20 -8.49
CA ILE A 53 16.43 5.77 -7.10
C ILE A 53 16.00 4.29 -7.07
N LEU A 54 14.97 3.93 -7.83
CA LEU A 54 14.50 2.56 -7.93
C LEU A 54 15.61 1.60 -8.39
N ALA A 55 16.33 1.94 -9.47
CA ALA A 55 17.41 1.10 -9.98
C ALA A 55 18.56 0.90 -8.99
N ARG A 56 18.85 1.90 -8.16
CA ARG A 56 19.89 1.82 -7.14
C ARG A 56 19.49 0.94 -5.97
N ASP A 57 18.27 1.13 -5.45
CA ASP A 57 17.87 0.61 -4.16
C ASP A 57 17.22 -0.78 -4.25
N THR A 58 16.81 -1.22 -5.46
CA THR A 58 16.04 -2.46 -5.62
C THR A 58 16.84 -3.63 -6.21
N LYS A 59 18.16 -3.53 -6.27
CA LYS A 59 19.04 -4.55 -6.89
C LYS A 59 18.87 -5.95 -6.31
N ASP A 60 18.62 -6.03 -5.01
CA ASP A 60 18.47 -7.29 -4.28
C ASP A 60 17.02 -7.56 -3.86
N ALA A 61 16.07 -6.71 -4.28
CA ALA A 61 14.66 -6.85 -3.95
C ALA A 61 13.94 -7.74 -4.97
N GLU A 62 13.05 -8.59 -4.46
CA GLU A 62 12.16 -9.42 -5.28
C GLU A 62 10.83 -8.70 -5.53
N LEU A 63 10.46 -7.76 -4.64
CA LEU A 63 9.22 -7.01 -4.70
C LEU A 63 9.43 -5.57 -4.23
N ILE A 64 8.86 -4.62 -4.98
CA ILE A 64 8.76 -3.22 -4.57
C ILE A 64 7.33 -2.96 -4.09
N VAL A 65 7.19 -2.38 -2.91
CA VAL A 65 5.90 -1.94 -2.36
C VAL A 65 5.92 -0.45 -2.09
N MET A 66 5.00 0.29 -2.72
CA MET A 66 4.85 1.72 -2.51
C MET A 66 3.59 1.98 -1.69
N GLU A 67 3.72 2.64 -0.55
CA GLU A 67 2.60 3.01 0.31
C GLU A 67 2.14 4.43 -0.04
N GLY A 68 0.90 4.55 -0.53
CA GLY A 68 0.26 5.83 -0.79
C GLY A 68 -0.02 6.62 0.49
N VAL A 69 -0.31 7.91 0.32
CA VAL A 69 -0.65 8.84 1.40
C VAL A 69 -1.94 9.56 1.04
N MET A 70 -2.76 9.90 2.04
CA MET A 70 -4.06 10.55 1.85
C MET A 70 -4.99 9.79 0.88
N GLY A 71 -5.88 10.47 0.17
CA GLY A 71 -6.61 9.87 -0.94
C GLY A 71 -5.73 9.65 -2.16
N TYR A 72 -6.07 8.66 -2.96
CA TYR A 72 -5.26 8.24 -4.11
C TYR A 72 -4.93 9.38 -5.08
N TYR A 73 -5.86 10.31 -5.28
CA TYR A 73 -5.72 11.45 -6.18
C TYR A 73 -5.34 12.76 -5.48
N ASP A 74 -5.21 12.75 -4.15
CA ASP A 74 -4.92 13.95 -3.38
C ASP A 74 -3.45 14.34 -3.56
N GLY A 75 -3.23 15.48 -4.19
CA GLY A 75 -1.91 16.03 -4.45
C GLY A 75 -1.73 17.41 -3.83
N VAL A 76 -0.82 18.17 -4.37
CA VAL A 76 -0.43 19.50 -3.85
C VAL A 76 -1.64 20.41 -3.68
N GLY A 77 -1.75 20.98 -2.49
CA GLY A 77 -2.81 21.93 -2.14
C GLY A 77 -4.21 21.31 -2.03
N GLY A 78 -4.35 19.97 -2.12
CA GLY A 78 -5.64 19.28 -2.04
C GLY A 78 -6.60 19.54 -3.20
N THR A 79 -6.14 20.19 -4.27
CA THR A 79 -6.98 20.60 -5.42
C THR A 79 -6.45 20.07 -6.76
N THR A 80 -5.32 19.41 -6.76
CA THR A 80 -4.68 18.84 -7.96
C THR A 80 -4.27 17.41 -7.72
N THR A 81 -3.99 16.65 -8.80
CA THR A 81 -3.42 15.30 -8.70
C THR A 81 -1.88 15.31 -8.77
N MET A 82 -1.25 16.48 -8.81
CA MET A 82 0.20 16.62 -8.83
C MET A 82 0.82 16.16 -7.52
N ALA A 83 1.87 15.37 -7.59
CA ALA A 83 2.56 14.75 -6.45
C ALA A 83 1.66 13.83 -5.59
N SER A 84 0.57 13.30 -6.16
CA SER A 84 -0.28 12.31 -5.52
C SER A 84 0.27 10.87 -5.70
N SER A 85 -0.31 9.93 -4.97
CA SER A 85 -0.04 8.50 -5.17
C SER A 85 -0.39 8.04 -6.60
N TYR A 86 -1.42 8.64 -7.20
CA TYR A 86 -1.78 8.41 -8.60
C TYR A 86 -0.66 8.82 -9.56
N GLU A 87 -0.10 10.03 -9.41
CA GLU A 87 1.00 10.47 -10.26
C GLU A 87 2.22 9.58 -10.12
N LEU A 88 2.59 9.21 -8.90
CA LEU A 88 3.69 8.28 -8.67
C LEU A 88 3.45 6.93 -9.34
N SER A 89 2.25 6.37 -9.25
CA SER A 89 1.91 5.10 -9.89
C SER A 89 2.05 5.15 -11.42
N LYS A 90 1.76 6.30 -12.04
CA LYS A 90 1.96 6.51 -13.48
C LYS A 90 3.43 6.58 -13.84
N VAL A 91 4.20 7.39 -13.11
CA VAL A 91 5.65 7.56 -13.33
C VAL A 91 6.37 6.23 -13.19
N THR A 92 6.00 5.43 -12.21
CA THR A 92 6.61 4.14 -11.93
C THR A 92 5.96 2.97 -12.68
N LYS A 93 4.86 3.23 -13.40
CA LYS A 93 4.05 2.20 -14.08
C LYS A 93 3.58 1.08 -13.16
N THR A 94 3.40 1.38 -11.89
CA THR A 94 3.06 0.41 -10.84
C THR A 94 1.55 0.12 -10.85
N PRO A 95 1.10 -1.14 -10.84
CA PRO A 95 -0.29 -1.49 -10.62
C PRO A 95 -0.68 -1.14 -9.18
N VAL A 96 -1.94 -0.76 -8.98
CA VAL A 96 -2.43 -0.22 -7.71
C VAL A 96 -3.47 -1.14 -7.08
N VAL A 97 -3.25 -1.50 -5.83
CA VAL A 97 -4.24 -2.14 -4.97
C VAL A 97 -4.84 -1.06 -4.05
N LEU A 98 -6.11 -0.74 -4.26
CA LEU A 98 -6.79 0.27 -3.48
C LEU A 98 -7.20 -0.29 -2.11
N ILE A 99 -6.93 0.44 -1.02
CA ILE A 99 -7.43 0.10 0.31
C ILE A 99 -8.60 1.00 0.63
N VAL A 100 -9.77 0.40 0.88
CA VAL A 100 -11.01 1.14 1.13
C VAL A 100 -11.53 0.84 2.53
N ASP A 101 -11.89 1.90 3.25
CA ASP A 101 -12.59 1.75 4.53
C ASP A 101 -14.04 1.30 4.28
N ALA A 102 -14.35 0.12 4.75
CA ALA A 102 -15.66 -0.51 4.55
C ALA A 102 -16.61 -0.33 5.75
N LYS A 103 -16.18 0.38 6.80
CA LYS A 103 -17.00 0.58 8.00
C LYS A 103 -18.28 1.34 7.68
N GLY A 104 -19.42 0.71 8.01
CA GLY A 104 -20.75 1.32 7.86
C GLY A 104 -21.23 1.50 6.42
N ALA A 105 -20.51 0.96 5.43
CA ALA A 105 -20.91 0.99 4.04
C ALA A 105 -21.29 -0.41 3.53
N SER A 106 -22.14 -0.48 2.53
CA SER A 106 -22.65 -1.69 1.91
C SER A 106 -22.44 -1.65 0.40
N VAL A 107 -23.46 -1.80 -0.42
CA VAL A 107 -23.37 -1.71 -1.90
C VAL A 107 -22.75 -0.40 -2.35
N THR A 108 -22.89 0.67 -1.59
CA THR A 108 -22.22 1.97 -1.84
C THR A 108 -20.69 1.82 -1.97
N LEU A 109 -20.06 0.79 -1.37
CA LEU A 109 -18.63 0.52 -1.58
C LEU A 109 -18.29 0.30 -3.06
N ALA A 110 -19.12 -0.44 -3.80
CA ALA A 110 -18.90 -0.65 -5.23
C ALA A 110 -18.96 0.68 -5.99
N ALA A 111 -19.92 1.56 -5.66
CA ALA A 111 -20.02 2.89 -6.28
C ALA A 111 -18.80 3.77 -5.95
N ILE A 112 -18.30 3.75 -4.72
CA ILE A 112 -17.10 4.49 -4.31
C ILE A 112 -15.88 3.97 -5.07
N ILE A 113 -15.65 2.65 -5.06
CA ILE A 113 -14.52 2.02 -5.74
C ILE A 113 -14.56 2.34 -7.23
N ARG A 114 -15.71 2.13 -7.87
CA ARG A 114 -15.90 2.43 -9.28
C ARG A 114 -15.66 3.91 -9.60
N GLY A 115 -16.18 4.82 -8.78
CA GLY A 115 -15.93 6.25 -8.93
C GLY A 115 -14.45 6.61 -8.87
N ILE A 116 -13.69 6.00 -7.95
CA ILE A 116 -12.24 6.20 -7.85
C ILE A 116 -11.55 5.63 -9.08
N MET A 117 -11.91 4.44 -9.55
CA MET A 117 -11.32 3.81 -10.72
C MET A 117 -11.57 4.61 -12.00
N GLU A 118 -12.78 5.12 -12.19
CA GLU A 118 -13.20 5.82 -13.41
C GLU A 118 -12.87 7.31 -13.41
N TYR A 119 -12.51 7.89 -12.28
CA TYR A 119 -12.15 9.32 -12.18
C TYR A 119 -10.99 9.70 -13.12
N LYS A 120 -10.05 8.79 -13.31
CA LYS A 120 -9.02 8.88 -14.35
C LYS A 120 -8.98 7.56 -15.13
N LYS A 121 -8.98 7.64 -16.46
CA LYS A 121 -8.95 6.45 -17.33
C LYS A 121 -7.72 5.58 -17.16
N ASP A 122 -6.64 6.17 -16.67
CA ASP A 122 -5.35 5.55 -16.41
C ASP A 122 -5.06 5.41 -14.90
N SER A 123 -6.11 5.13 -14.12
CA SER A 123 -6.02 5.02 -12.65
C SER A 123 -5.09 3.90 -12.16
N ARG A 124 -4.78 2.92 -13.01
CA ARG A 124 -3.95 1.75 -12.71
C ARG A 124 -4.44 0.90 -11.53
N ILE A 125 -5.68 1.13 -11.06
CA ILE A 125 -6.28 0.35 -9.98
C ILE A 125 -6.74 -1.00 -10.57
N VAL A 126 -6.16 -2.08 -10.04
CA VAL A 126 -6.35 -3.45 -10.55
C VAL A 126 -6.80 -4.44 -9.47
N GLY A 127 -6.98 -3.98 -8.24
CA GLY A 127 -7.47 -4.77 -7.12
C GLY A 127 -7.85 -3.89 -5.94
N VAL A 128 -8.57 -4.46 -4.98
CA VAL A 128 -9.00 -3.76 -3.77
C VAL A 128 -8.88 -4.64 -2.53
N ILE A 129 -8.53 -4.03 -1.41
CA ILE A 129 -8.59 -4.62 -0.07
C ILE A 129 -9.57 -3.81 0.77
N LEU A 130 -10.46 -4.50 1.49
CA LEU A 130 -11.44 -3.87 2.36
C LEU A 130 -10.93 -3.78 3.79
N ASN A 131 -10.94 -2.60 4.37
CA ASN A 131 -10.56 -2.39 5.75
C ASN A 131 -11.80 -2.21 6.64
N ARG A 132 -11.76 -2.71 7.85
CA ARG A 132 -12.82 -2.62 8.87
C ARG A 132 -14.15 -3.24 8.44
N VAL A 133 -14.10 -4.45 7.90
CA VAL A 133 -15.29 -5.22 7.48
C VAL A 133 -15.38 -6.54 8.26
N SER A 134 -16.60 -6.93 8.65
CA SER A 134 -16.78 -8.22 9.32
C SER A 134 -16.63 -9.41 8.34
N PRO A 135 -16.15 -10.58 8.81
CA PRO A 135 -15.99 -11.77 7.94
C PRO A 135 -17.30 -12.17 7.25
N MET A 136 -18.42 -12.10 7.96
CA MET A 136 -19.74 -12.45 7.43
C MET A 136 -20.19 -11.51 6.32
N PHE A 137 -19.89 -10.21 6.45
CA PHE A 137 -20.26 -9.23 5.44
C PHE A 137 -19.31 -9.26 4.25
N TYR A 138 -18.03 -9.52 4.50
CA TYR A 138 -17.01 -9.63 3.43
C TYR A 138 -17.42 -10.62 2.35
N SER A 139 -17.87 -11.82 2.70
CA SER A 139 -18.26 -12.87 1.73
C SER A 139 -19.37 -12.41 0.77
N ARG A 140 -20.25 -11.53 1.24
CA ARG A 140 -21.37 -10.99 0.45
C ARG A 140 -20.93 -9.83 -0.43
N ILE A 141 -20.20 -8.87 0.16
CA ILE A 141 -19.83 -7.64 -0.55
C ILE A 141 -18.71 -7.87 -1.58
N LYS A 142 -17.85 -8.86 -1.36
CA LYS A 142 -16.81 -9.26 -2.30
C LYS A 142 -17.39 -9.50 -3.70
N HIS A 143 -18.39 -10.36 -3.80
CA HIS A 143 -19.02 -10.71 -5.09
C HIS A 143 -19.64 -9.49 -5.79
N VAL A 144 -20.28 -8.61 -5.03
CA VAL A 144 -20.87 -7.37 -5.57
C VAL A 144 -19.78 -6.48 -6.16
N ILE A 145 -18.69 -6.24 -5.42
CA ILE A 145 -17.60 -5.39 -5.89
C ILE A 145 -16.93 -6.00 -7.13
N GLU A 146 -16.63 -7.29 -7.11
CA GLU A 146 -16.00 -7.98 -8.25
C GLU A 146 -16.88 -7.92 -9.51
N THR A 147 -18.19 -8.08 -9.36
CA THR A 147 -19.14 -8.00 -10.47
C THR A 147 -19.29 -6.58 -11.01
N GLU A 148 -19.45 -5.60 -10.12
CA GLU A 148 -19.75 -4.21 -10.51
C GLU A 148 -18.49 -3.44 -10.96
N CYS A 149 -17.33 -3.73 -10.36
CA CYS A 149 -16.09 -3.01 -10.65
C CYS A 149 -15.16 -3.75 -11.62
N GLY A 150 -15.35 -5.06 -11.80
CA GLY A 150 -14.51 -5.87 -12.70
C GLY A 150 -13.07 -6.07 -12.22
N ILE A 151 -12.79 -5.88 -10.94
CA ILE A 151 -11.47 -6.09 -10.33
C ILE A 151 -11.57 -7.03 -9.12
N PRO A 152 -10.52 -7.82 -8.80
CA PRO A 152 -10.52 -8.73 -7.67
C PRO A 152 -10.54 -7.98 -6.34
N VAL A 153 -11.29 -8.54 -5.38
CA VAL A 153 -11.18 -8.19 -3.96
C VAL A 153 -10.16 -9.12 -3.31
N LEU A 154 -8.97 -8.60 -3.05
CA LEU A 154 -7.79 -9.34 -2.57
C LEU A 154 -7.85 -9.64 -1.06
N GLY A 155 -8.94 -9.34 -0.41
CA GLY A 155 -9.09 -9.65 1.00
C GLY A 155 -9.60 -8.49 1.84
N TYR A 156 -9.48 -8.65 3.15
CA TYR A 156 -9.98 -7.68 4.10
C TYR A 156 -9.17 -7.69 5.41
N LEU A 157 -9.32 -6.63 6.20
CA LEU A 157 -9.01 -6.64 7.62
C LEU A 157 -10.29 -6.39 8.41
N PRO A 158 -10.56 -7.16 9.48
CA PRO A 158 -11.71 -6.92 10.33
C PRO A 158 -11.55 -5.64 11.15
N GLU A 159 -12.67 -5.10 11.65
CA GLU A 159 -12.60 -4.07 12.68
C GLU A 159 -12.24 -4.74 14.01
N ASP A 160 -11.03 -4.45 14.50
CA ASP A 160 -10.52 -4.98 15.75
C ASP A 160 -9.71 -3.91 16.48
N ALA A 161 -9.99 -3.73 17.77
CA ALA A 161 -9.29 -2.74 18.59
C ALA A 161 -7.78 -3.05 18.71
N SER A 162 -7.39 -4.31 18.60
CA SER A 162 -5.97 -4.72 18.60
C SER A 162 -5.20 -4.22 17.38
N PHE A 163 -5.88 -3.80 16.32
CA PHE A 163 -5.25 -3.22 15.12
C PHE A 163 -5.10 -1.70 15.21
N ALA A 164 -5.59 -1.08 16.29
CA ALA A 164 -5.32 0.34 16.51
C ALA A 164 -3.81 0.56 16.62
N VAL A 165 -3.30 1.46 15.77
CA VAL A 165 -1.87 1.76 15.74
C VAL A 165 -1.46 2.39 17.06
N PRO A 166 -0.48 1.83 17.79
CA PRO A 166 0.06 2.48 18.98
C PRO A 166 0.54 3.89 18.64
N SER A 167 0.43 4.82 19.58
CA SER A 167 0.90 6.19 19.36
C SER A 167 2.36 6.18 18.89
N ARG A 168 2.61 6.78 17.73
CA ARG A 168 3.95 6.87 17.14
C ARG A 168 4.54 8.21 17.57
N HIS A 169 5.40 8.18 18.57
CA HIS A 169 6.15 9.37 18.97
C HIS A 169 7.41 9.50 18.11
N LEU A 170 7.70 10.72 17.67
CA LEU A 170 8.99 11.08 17.09
C LEU A 170 10.03 11.07 18.23
N GLY A 171 10.93 10.11 18.22
CA GLY A 171 12.01 10.05 19.21
C GLY A 171 12.57 8.64 19.43
N LEU A 172 13.48 8.53 20.37
CA LEU A 172 14.05 7.25 20.79
C LEU A 172 12.96 6.42 21.48
N LEU A 173 12.58 5.31 20.85
CA LEU A 173 11.66 4.34 21.42
C LEU A 173 12.36 3.62 22.59
N GLN A 174 11.69 3.55 23.72
CA GLN A 174 12.15 2.72 24.85
C GLN A 174 12.04 1.22 24.44
N PRO A 175 12.91 0.34 24.98
CA PRO A 175 12.88 -1.09 24.66
C PRO A 175 11.50 -1.73 24.82
N ASP A 176 10.76 -1.36 25.87
CA ASP A 176 9.40 -1.86 26.14
C ASP A 176 8.38 -1.38 25.10
N GLU A 177 8.53 -0.17 24.58
CA GLU A 177 7.70 0.36 23.52
C GLU A 177 7.98 -0.34 22.19
N MET A 178 9.24 -0.63 21.90
CA MET A 178 9.64 -1.42 20.75
C MET A 178 9.05 -2.84 20.79
N GLN A 179 9.04 -3.48 21.94
CA GLN A 179 8.46 -4.82 22.07
C GLN A 179 6.95 -4.78 21.82
N LYS A 180 6.23 -3.83 22.41
CA LYS A 180 4.78 -3.64 22.16
C LYS A 180 4.47 -3.40 20.68
N GLN A 181 5.31 -2.64 19.98
CA GLN A 181 5.13 -2.40 18.55
C GLN A 181 5.38 -3.66 17.72
N ARG A 182 6.36 -4.48 18.08
CA ARG A 182 6.60 -5.78 17.44
C ARG A 182 5.45 -6.75 17.66
N ASP A 183 4.91 -6.84 18.87
CA ASP A 183 3.76 -7.68 19.19
C ASP A 183 2.52 -7.24 18.41
N TRP A 184 2.33 -5.92 18.28
CA TRP A 184 1.27 -5.36 17.43
C TRP A 184 1.45 -5.73 15.95
N VAL A 185 2.66 -5.58 15.42
CA VAL A 185 2.97 -5.98 14.04
C VAL A 185 2.68 -7.46 13.81
N GLU A 186 3.07 -8.31 14.76
CA GLU A 186 2.82 -9.74 14.70
C GLU A 186 1.31 -10.04 14.61
N THR A 187 0.52 -9.37 15.45
CA THR A 187 -0.95 -9.50 15.46
C THR A 187 -1.56 -9.10 14.12
N VAL A 188 -1.16 -7.97 13.57
CA VAL A 188 -1.68 -7.47 12.27
C VAL A 188 -1.18 -8.32 11.11
N ALA A 189 0.06 -8.82 11.18
CA ALA A 189 0.61 -9.73 10.16
C ALA A 189 -0.15 -11.06 10.11
N GLU A 190 -0.47 -11.64 11.26
CA GLU A 190 -1.25 -12.88 11.33
C GLU A 190 -2.67 -12.69 10.78
N ALA A 191 -3.31 -11.55 11.09
CA ALA A 191 -4.60 -11.22 10.51
C ALA A 191 -4.49 -11.06 8.98
N ALA A 192 -3.52 -10.30 8.48
CA ALA A 192 -3.31 -10.09 7.05
C ALA A 192 -3.08 -11.43 6.33
N ARG A 193 -2.24 -12.32 6.86
CA ARG A 193 -1.99 -13.64 6.27
C ARG A 193 -3.23 -14.52 6.17
N LYS A 194 -4.18 -14.36 7.08
CA LYS A 194 -5.42 -15.16 7.10
C LYS A 194 -6.51 -14.60 6.18
N THR A 195 -6.50 -13.30 5.93
CA THR A 195 -7.63 -12.61 5.32
C THR A 195 -7.29 -11.87 4.04
N ILE A 196 -6.00 -11.69 3.71
CA ILE A 196 -5.55 -11.06 2.48
C ILE A 196 -4.88 -12.10 1.59
N ASP A 197 -5.25 -12.08 0.33
CA ASP A 197 -4.67 -12.90 -0.74
C ASP A 197 -3.31 -12.34 -1.15
N ILE A 198 -2.26 -12.77 -0.44
CA ILE A 198 -0.89 -12.33 -0.69
C ILE A 198 -0.42 -12.83 -2.06
N ASP A 199 -0.81 -14.04 -2.46
CA ASP A 199 -0.43 -14.60 -3.74
C ASP A 199 -1.05 -13.79 -4.90
N GLY A 200 -2.32 -13.38 -4.76
CA GLY A 200 -2.96 -12.48 -5.72
C GLY A 200 -2.27 -11.11 -5.81
N ILE A 201 -1.72 -10.58 -4.70
CA ILE A 201 -0.89 -9.36 -4.73
C ILE A 201 0.40 -9.60 -5.52
N LEU A 202 1.05 -10.75 -5.34
CA LEU A 202 2.27 -11.12 -6.08
C LEU A 202 1.99 -11.31 -7.57
N GLU A 203 0.87 -11.92 -7.93
CA GLU A 203 0.43 -12.06 -9.33
C GLU A 203 0.22 -10.69 -9.99
N ILE A 204 -0.41 -9.74 -9.29
CA ILE A 204 -0.54 -8.36 -9.75
C ILE A 204 0.83 -7.71 -9.94
N ALA A 205 1.73 -7.87 -8.98
CA ALA A 205 3.07 -7.31 -9.06
C ALA A 205 3.88 -7.88 -10.23
N ALA A 206 3.73 -9.17 -10.52
CA ALA A 206 4.39 -9.83 -11.66
C ALA A 206 3.94 -9.30 -13.03
N GLN A 207 2.77 -8.65 -13.10
CA GLN A 207 2.25 -8.02 -14.31
C GLN A 207 2.67 -6.55 -14.46
N ALA A 208 3.47 -6.02 -13.52
CA ALA A 208 3.95 -4.64 -13.60
C ALA A 208 4.81 -4.43 -14.85
N GLU A 209 4.62 -3.30 -15.50
CA GLU A 209 5.42 -2.92 -16.67
C GLU A 209 6.87 -2.64 -16.28
N MET A 210 7.81 -3.08 -17.12
CA MET A 210 9.23 -2.76 -16.92
C MET A 210 9.46 -1.25 -17.11
N LEU A 211 10.10 -0.63 -16.12
CA LEU A 211 10.59 0.73 -16.24
C LEU A 211 11.83 0.77 -17.13
N GLN A 212 11.77 1.57 -18.19
CA GLN A 212 12.94 1.90 -19.00
C GLN A 212 13.69 3.04 -18.30
N ILE A 213 14.79 2.73 -17.63
CA ILE A 213 15.62 3.72 -16.95
C ILE A 213 16.71 4.15 -17.91
N GLN A 214 16.73 5.44 -18.27
CA GLN A 214 17.83 6.00 -19.06
C GLN A 214 19.12 5.94 -18.23
N LYS A 215 20.16 5.31 -18.81
CA LYS A 215 21.49 5.36 -18.18
C LYS A 215 21.94 6.81 -18.15
N ALA A 216 22.35 7.29 -16.98
CA ALA A 216 22.99 8.58 -16.88
C ALA A 216 24.24 8.57 -17.81
N THR A 217 24.26 9.48 -18.77
CA THR A 217 25.40 9.78 -19.59
C THR A 217 26.46 10.50 -18.75
#